data_8b40519aa82e30355afa8dda2bc7ecbc
#
_entry.id   8b40519aa82e30355afa8dda2bc7ecbc
#
_cell.length_a   1.000
_cell.length_b   1.000
_cell.length_c   1.000
_cell.angle_alpha   90.00
_cell.angle_beta   90.00
_cell.angle_gamma   90.00
#
_symmetry.space_group_name_H-M   'P 1'
#
loop_
_entity.id
_entity.type
_entity.pdbx_description
1 polymer ?
#
loop_
_entity_poly.entity_id
_entity_poly.type
_entity_poly.pdbx_seq_one_letter_code
_entity_poly.pdbx_strand_id
1 'polypeptide(L)'
;MNDKRKEFWFEALKGGTLIGLVSVAFSLLAQGAGDKEWLATALSYGTTVVTVFLAVGCLRRFAMGFSRAEGFSYGKGVGFVVAMMAFAGILNGLYTAIMANFFIHDELMVLVDEMMAGMQDVIPADSFEQSYNLVRTMFTNPLWLTLSSVLSNSLLGLLIGLVVSINTRRQPDVFAEDNHTEQ
;
A
#
# COMPACT_ATOMS: atom_id res chain seq x y z
N MET A 1 16.12 -8.41 -20.74
CA MET A 1 15.15 -7.50 -20.05
C MET A 1 15.83 -6.15 -19.97
N ASN A 2 15.20 -5.09 -20.44
CA ASN A 2 15.83 -3.77 -20.58
C ASN A 2 16.27 -3.25 -19.20
N ASP A 3 17.50 -2.74 -19.03
CA ASP A 3 18.06 -2.36 -17.72
C ASP A 3 17.21 -1.33 -16.98
N LYS A 4 16.56 -0.40 -17.71
CA LYS A 4 15.59 0.55 -17.14
C LYS A 4 14.35 -0.11 -16.53
N ARG A 5 13.94 -1.28 -17.03
CA ARG A 5 12.81 -2.02 -16.46
C ARG A 5 13.20 -2.72 -15.15
N LYS A 6 14.43 -3.18 -15.05
CA LYS A 6 14.98 -3.74 -13.80
C LYS A 6 15.10 -2.65 -12.73
N GLU A 7 15.61 -1.49 -13.10
CA GLU A 7 15.75 -0.33 -12.22
C GLU A 7 14.38 0.13 -11.68
N PHE A 8 13.35 0.21 -12.53
CA PHE A 8 11.99 0.52 -12.12
C PHE A 8 11.49 -0.41 -11.01
N TRP A 9 11.59 -1.73 -11.22
CA TRP A 9 11.10 -2.70 -10.25
C TRP A 9 11.92 -2.70 -8.96
N PHE A 10 13.23 -2.49 -9.07
CA PHE A 10 14.13 -2.45 -7.92
C PHE A 10 13.90 -1.22 -7.05
N GLU A 11 13.73 -0.05 -7.66
CA GLU A 11 13.41 1.17 -6.92
C GLU A 11 11.99 1.15 -6.34
N ALA A 12 11.01 0.57 -7.05
CA ALA A 12 9.67 0.36 -6.53
C ALA A 12 9.68 -0.61 -5.32
N LEU A 13 10.46 -1.69 -5.40
CA LEU A 13 10.62 -2.64 -4.29
C LEU A 13 11.25 -1.97 -3.07
N LYS A 14 12.33 -1.20 -3.24
CA LYS A 14 12.98 -0.46 -2.14
C LYS A 14 12.01 0.52 -1.47
N GLY A 15 11.33 1.34 -2.27
CA GLY A 15 10.35 2.30 -1.77
C GLY A 15 9.18 1.62 -1.06
N GLY A 16 8.65 0.54 -1.64
CA GLY A 16 7.56 -0.25 -1.07
C GLY A 16 7.96 -0.93 0.24
N THR A 17 9.17 -1.50 0.30
CA THR A 17 9.70 -2.09 1.54
C THR A 17 9.83 -1.04 2.64
N LEU A 18 10.36 0.13 2.31
CA LEU A 18 10.48 1.22 3.29
C LEU A 18 9.12 1.66 3.83
N ILE A 19 8.14 1.89 2.94
CA ILE A 19 6.77 2.29 3.32
C ILE A 19 6.11 1.18 4.15
N GLY A 20 6.22 -0.07 3.73
CA GLY A 20 5.64 -1.21 4.44
C GLY A 20 6.22 -1.36 5.85
N LEU A 21 7.54 -1.28 6.00
CA LEU A 21 8.19 -1.35 7.32
C LEU A 21 7.77 -0.20 8.24
N VAL A 22 7.71 1.02 7.71
CA VAL A 22 7.23 2.18 8.47
C VAL A 22 5.78 1.99 8.88
N SER A 23 4.91 1.52 7.97
CA SER A 23 3.50 1.25 8.28
C SER A 23 3.35 0.19 9.38
N VAL A 24 4.11 -0.90 9.30
CA VAL A 24 4.12 -1.96 10.33
C VAL A 24 4.59 -1.40 11.67
N ALA A 25 5.65 -0.59 11.69
CA ALA A 25 6.14 0.02 12.92
C ALA A 25 5.08 0.93 13.58
N PHE A 26 4.40 1.76 12.81
CA PHE A 26 3.29 2.58 13.30
C PHE A 26 2.11 1.74 13.81
N SER A 27 1.78 0.64 13.12
CA SER A 27 0.73 -0.28 13.56
C SER A 27 1.07 -0.94 14.90
N LEU A 28 2.32 -1.36 15.10
CA LEU A 28 2.79 -1.89 16.38
C LEU A 28 2.72 -0.85 17.50
N LEU A 29 3.10 0.40 17.20
CA LEU A 29 2.99 1.49 18.16
C LEU A 29 1.53 1.81 18.51
N ALA A 30 0.64 1.76 17.53
CA ALA A 30 -0.79 1.96 17.75
C ALA A 30 -1.40 0.88 18.65
N GLN A 31 -1.01 -0.37 18.46
CA GLN A 31 -1.41 -1.47 19.36
C GLN A 31 -0.83 -1.31 20.77
N GLY A 32 0.41 -0.87 20.88
CA GLY A 32 1.04 -0.57 22.18
C GLY A 32 0.44 0.62 22.93
N ALA A 33 -0.42 1.42 22.26
CA ALA A 33 -1.11 2.54 22.89
C ALA A 33 -2.18 2.11 23.92
N GLY A 34 -2.58 0.82 23.93
CA GLY A 34 -3.58 0.25 24.83
C GLY A 34 -4.90 1.03 24.76
N ASP A 35 -5.48 1.33 25.92
CA ASP A 35 -6.79 1.99 26.05
C ASP A 35 -6.82 3.47 25.59
N LYS A 36 -5.70 4.00 25.09
CA LYS A 36 -5.62 5.39 24.63
C LYS A 36 -6.08 5.52 23.17
N GLU A 37 -7.37 5.44 22.92
CA GLU A 37 -7.96 5.51 21.58
C GLU A 37 -7.49 6.72 20.76
N TRP A 38 -7.36 7.89 21.38
CA TRP A 38 -6.87 9.10 20.69
C TRP A 38 -5.47 8.93 20.13
N LEU A 39 -4.58 8.20 20.87
CA LEU A 39 -3.21 7.97 20.44
C LEU A 39 -3.16 6.95 19.30
N ALA A 40 -3.93 5.87 19.39
CA ALA A 40 -4.07 4.90 18.30
C ALA A 40 -4.60 5.57 17.03
N THR A 41 -5.61 6.42 17.14
CA THR A 41 -6.18 7.19 16.03
C THR A 41 -5.16 8.17 15.45
N ALA A 42 -4.43 8.92 16.28
CA ALA A 42 -3.39 9.85 15.84
C ALA A 42 -2.25 9.12 15.10
N LEU A 43 -1.82 7.95 15.58
CA LEU A 43 -0.81 7.12 14.92
C LEU A 43 -1.31 6.59 13.58
N SER A 44 -2.57 6.20 13.48
CA SER A 44 -3.20 5.74 12.22
C SER A 44 -3.21 6.83 11.15
N TYR A 45 -3.63 8.05 11.50
CA TYR A 45 -3.55 9.20 10.58
C TYR A 45 -2.10 9.58 10.27
N GLY A 46 -1.22 9.54 11.27
CA GLY A 46 0.21 9.75 11.11
C GLY A 46 0.84 8.81 10.09
N THR A 47 0.47 7.53 10.13
CA THR A 47 0.91 6.53 9.14
C THR A 47 0.55 6.95 7.72
N THR A 48 -0.70 7.38 7.51
CA THR A 48 -1.18 7.82 6.18
C THR A 48 -0.38 9.02 5.68
N VAL A 49 -0.18 10.02 6.52
CA VAL A 49 0.60 11.22 6.18
C VAL A 49 2.04 10.86 5.83
N VAL A 50 2.71 10.06 6.67
CA VAL A 50 4.10 9.63 6.43
C VAL A 50 4.19 8.80 5.14
N THR A 51 3.24 7.90 4.90
CA THR A 51 3.17 7.10 3.66
C THR A 51 3.10 7.99 2.41
N VAL A 52 2.25 9.02 2.42
CA VAL A 52 2.15 9.98 1.31
C VAL A 52 3.47 10.72 1.11
N PHE A 53 4.10 11.23 2.18
CA PHE A 53 5.40 11.92 2.08
C PHE A 53 6.50 11.02 1.54
N LEU A 54 6.59 9.78 2.00
CA LEU A 54 7.55 8.80 1.50
C LEU A 54 7.30 8.46 0.03
N ALA A 55 6.04 8.27 -0.37
CA ALA A 55 5.67 8.01 -1.75
C ALA A 55 6.07 9.16 -2.68
N VAL A 56 5.81 10.41 -2.26
CA VAL A 56 6.24 11.61 -2.99
C VAL A 56 7.77 11.68 -3.10
N GLY A 57 8.47 11.43 -2.00
CA GLY A 57 9.93 11.44 -1.95
C GLY A 57 10.56 10.39 -2.88
N CYS A 58 10.07 9.14 -2.81
CA CYS A 58 10.52 8.05 -3.67
C CYS A 58 10.25 8.33 -5.14
N LEU A 59 9.04 8.83 -5.48
CA LEU A 59 8.69 9.17 -6.86
C LEU A 59 9.58 10.30 -7.41
N ARG A 60 9.80 11.36 -6.62
CA ARG A 60 10.70 12.46 -7.04
C ARG A 60 12.12 11.98 -7.27
N ARG A 61 12.65 11.15 -6.35
CA ARG A 61 13.98 10.56 -6.50
C ARG A 61 14.08 9.69 -7.75
N PHE A 62 13.08 8.85 -8.01
CA PHE A 62 13.03 8.03 -9.22
C PHE A 62 12.94 8.88 -10.49
N ALA A 63 12.10 9.94 -10.48
CA ALA A 63 11.96 10.85 -11.61
C ALA A 63 13.26 11.66 -11.92
N MET A 64 14.10 11.94 -10.90
CA MET A 64 15.40 12.59 -11.09
C MET A 64 16.43 11.70 -11.81
N GLY A 65 16.26 10.38 -11.79
CA GLY A 65 17.12 9.45 -12.53
C GLY A 65 16.92 9.49 -14.06
N PHE A 66 15.87 10.18 -14.55
CA PHE A 66 15.62 10.34 -15.99
C PHE A 66 16.29 11.61 -16.52
N SER A 67 17.00 11.48 -17.67
CA SER A 67 17.62 12.63 -18.34
C SER A 67 16.55 13.61 -18.86
N ARG A 68 16.94 14.88 -19.08
CA ARG A 68 16.02 15.89 -19.65
C ARG A 68 15.55 15.52 -21.05
N ALA A 69 16.43 14.88 -21.84
CA ALA A 69 16.11 14.42 -23.19
C ALA A 69 15.06 13.30 -23.20
N GLU A 70 15.03 12.43 -22.19
CA GLU A 70 14.06 11.33 -22.13
C GLU A 70 12.70 11.74 -21.57
N GLY A 71 12.65 12.79 -20.76
CA GLY A 71 11.46 13.21 -20.05
C GLY A 71 10.95 12.17 -19.05
N PHE A 72 9.95 12.52 -18.27
CA PHE A 72 9.27 11.63 -17.33
C PHE A 72 7.77 11.68 -17.54
N SER A 73 7.19 10.58 -18.08
CA SER A 73 5.77 10.56 -18.41
C SER A 73 4.91 10.37 -17.17
N TYR A 74 3.72 10.97 -17.18
CA TYR A 74 2.70 10.84 -16.14
C TYR A 74 2.39 9.36 -15.80
N GLY A 75 2.15 8.53 -16.83
CA GLY A 75 1.84 7.11 -16.62
C GLY A 75 2.96 6.31 -15.96
N LYS A 76 4.23 6.66 -16.23
CA LYS A 76 5.37 6.04 -15.53
C LYS A 76 5.36 6.39 -14.04
N GLY A 77 5.02 7.63 -13.69
CA GLY A 77 4.91 8.06 -12.30
C GLY A 77 3.80 7.33 -11.56
N VAL A 78 2.59 7.28 -12.13
CA VAL A 78 1.46 6.56 -11.54
C VAL A 78 1.79 5.08 -11.37
N GLY A 79 2.29 4.42 -12.43
CA GLY A 79 2.66 3.00 -12.38
C GLY A 79 3.75 2.70 -11.34
N PHE A 80 4.71 3.61 -11.15
CA PHE A 80 5.75 3.48 -10.11
C PHE A 80 5.14 3.50 -8.70
N VAL A 81 4.26 4.46 -8.40
CA VAL A 81 3.63 4.57 -7.08
C VAL A 81 2.74 3.36 -6.81
N VAL A 82 1.95 2.91 -7.80
CA VAL A 82 1.11 1.70 -7.66
C VAL A 82 1.96 0.46 -7.38
N ALA A 83 3.03 0.24 -8.14
CA ALA A 83 3.93 -0.90 -7.92
C ALA A 83 4.60 -0.84 -6.53
N MET A 84 5.07 0.33 -6.12
CA MET A 84 5.66 0.57 -4.81
C MET A 84 4.67 0.29 -3.68
N MET A 85 3.43 0.75 -3.80
CA MET A 85 2.39 0.52 -2.80
C MET A 85 1.90 -0.94 -2.79
N ALA A 86 1.95 -1.65 -3.93
CA ALA A 86 1.70 -3.09 -3.95
C ALA A 86 2.74 -3.87 -3.12
N PHE A 87 4.03 -3.51 -3.23
CA PHE A 87 5.08 -4.11 -2.39
C PHE A 87 4.90 -3.77 -0.90
N ALA A 88 4.51 -2.53 -0.56
CA ALA A 88 4.16 -2.17 0.80
C ALA A 88 2.96 -3.00 1.31
N GLY A 89 1.96 -3.23 0.44
CA GLY A 89 0.79 -4.06 0.72
C GLY A 89 1.12 -5.52 1.06
N ILE A 90 2.17 -6.10 0.46
CA ILE A 90 2.63 -7.45 0.81
C ILE A 90 3.10 -7.48 2.27
N LEU A 91 3.93 -6.53 2.68
CA LEU A 91 4.44 -6.47 4.06
C LEU A 91 3.32 -6.21 5.06
N ASN A 92 2.43 -5.26 4.76
CA ASN A 92 1.27 -4.97 5.60
C ASN A 92 0.32 -6.18 5.69
N GLY A 93 0.10 -6.89 4.59
CA GLY A 93 -0.75 -8.08 4.57
C GLY A 93 -0.17 -9.25 5.37
N LEU A 94 1.14 -9.50 5.25
CA LEU A 94 1.84 -10.49 6.08
C LEU A 94 1.77 -10.13 7.55
N TYR A 95 1.99 -8.87 7.91
CA TYR A 95 1.84 -8.38 9.27
C TYR A 95 0.41 -8.62 9.79
N THR A 96 -0.61 -8.21 9.02
CA THR A 96 -2.03 -8.42 9.38
C THR A 96 -2.35 -9.89 9.55
N ALA A 97 -1.84 -10.75 8.66
CA ALA A 97 -2.05 -12.20 8.76
C ALA A 97 -1.43 -12.80 10.02
N ILE A 98 -0.22 -12.36 10.40
CA ILE A 98 0.44 -12.79 11.64
C ILE A 98 -0.37 -12.32 12.84
N MET A 99 -0.77 -11.05 12.87
CA MET A 99 -1.56 -10.51 13.98
C MET A 99 -2.90 -11.23 14.14
N ALA A 100 -3.66 -11.39 13.05
CA ALA A 100 -4.97 -12.03 13.05
C ALA A 100 -4.94 -13.50 13.50
N ASN A 101 -3.86 -14.23 13.22
CA ASN A 101 -3.80 -15.66 13.51
C ASN A 101 -3.10 -16.00 14.82
N PHE A 102 -2.19 -15.14 15.32
CA PHE A 102 -1.36 -15.46 16.47
C PHE A 102 -1.57 -14.56 17.69
N PHE A 103 -2.00 -13.33 17.51
CA PHE A 103 -2.07 -12.36 18.59
C PHE A 103 -3.49 -11.93 18.95
N ILE A 104 -4.35 -11.72 17.98
CA ILE A 104 -5.71 -11.20 18.19
C ILE A 104 -6.80 -12.19 17.71
N HIS A 105 -6.47 -13.48 17.58
CA HIS A 105 -7.37 -14.47 17.00
C HIS A 105 -8.72 -14.53 17.74
N ASP A 106 -8.68 -14.62 19.08
CA ASP A 106 -9.89 -14.77 19.88
C ASP A 106 -10.76 -13.51 19.84
N GLU A 107 -10.14 -12.33 19.92
CA GLU A 107 -10.83 -11.04 19.80
C GLU A 107 -11.48 -10.89 18.42
N LEU A 108 -10.76 -11.32 17.37
CA LEU A 108 -11.25 -11.29 16.01
C LEU A 108 -12.44 -12.22 15.80
N MET A 109 -12.43 -13.40 16.44
CA MET A 109 -13.56 -14.34 16.37
C MET A 109 -14.78 -13.78 17.08
N VAL A 110 -14.64 -13.15 18.24
CA VAL A 110 -15.74 -12.47 18.92
C VAL A 110 -16.35 -11.38 18.02
N LEU A 111 -15.53 -10.60 17.35
CA LEU A 111 -16.00 -9.58 16.40
C LEU A 111 -16.76 -10.19 15.22
N VAL A 112 -16.28 -11.31 14.67
CA VAL A 112 -16.98 -12.05 13.59
C VAL A 112 -18.32 -12.57 14.07
N ASP A 113 -18.38 -13.13 15.28
CA ASP A 113 -19.61 -13.66 15.89
C ASP A 113 -20.65 -12.54 16.11
N GLU A 114 -20.23 -11.39 16.64
CA GLU A 114 -21.10 -10.21 16.83
C GLU A 114 -21.61 -9.66 15.49
N MET A 115 -20.73 -9.57 14.49
CA MET A 115 -21.10 -9.09 13.17
C MET A 115 -22.14 -10.03 12.51
N MET A 116 -21.93 -11.33 12.62
CA MET A 116 -22.84 -12.33 12.05
C MET A 116 -24.16 -12.41 12.84
N ALA A 117 -24.12 -12.27 14.17
CA ALA A 117 -25.33 -12.19 14.99
C ALA A 117 -26.23 -11.01 14.56
N GLY A 118 -25.61 -9.84 14.27
CA GLY A 118 -26.35 -8.68 13.75
C GLY A 118 -26.93 -8.86 12.34
N MET A 119 -26.49 -9.88 11.61
CA MET A 119 -26.98 -10.20 10.26
C MET A 119 -28.00 -11.37 10.20
N GLN A 120 -28.31 -12.00 11.34
CA GLN A 120 -29.20 -13.17 11.36
C GLN A 120 -30.59 -12.92 10.76
N ASP A 121 -31.13 -11.74 10.93
CA ASP A 121 -32.45 -11.37 10.39
C ASP A 121 -32.42 -11.02 8.89
N VAL A 122 -31.22 -10.81 8.33
CA VAL A 122 -31.03 -10.38 6.93
C VAL A 122 -30.62 -11.55 6.03
N ILE A 123 -29.87 -12.50 6.59
CA ILE A 123 -29.36 -13.67 5.84
C ILE A 123 -30.37 -14.81 5.99
N PRO A 124 -30.81 -15.45 4.88
CA PRO A 124 -31.66 -16.64 4.95
C PRO A 124 -31.01 -17.75 5.77
N ALA A 125 -31.81 -18.45 6.59
CA ALA A 125 -31.31 -19.44 7.55
C ALA A 125 -30.54 -20.59 6.88
N ASP A 126 -30.89 -20.97 5.66
CA ASP A 126 -30.26 -22.01 4.85
C ASP A 126 -28.86 -21.61 4.33
N SER A 127 -28.60 -20.29 4.21
CA SER A 127 -27.30 -19.73 3.76
C SER A 127 -26.46 -19.15 4.89
N PHE A 128 -26.99 -19.08 6.11
CA PHE A 128 -26.31 -18.41 7.22
C PHE A 128 -24.97 -19.10 7.58
N GLU A 129 -24.99 -20.43 7.70
CA GLU A 129 -23.78 -21.18 8.05
C GLU A 129 -22.69 -21.06 6.97
N GLN A 130 -23.08 -21.07 5.71
CA GLN A 130 -22.14 -20.87 4.60
C GLN A 130 -21.55 -19.45 4.62
N SER A 131 -22.36 -18.45 4.88
CA SER A 131 -21.93 -17.04 4.99
C SER A 131 -20.98 -16.85 6.17
N TYR A 132 -21.30 -17.46 7.33
CA TYR A 132 -20.46 -17.44 8.51
C TYR A 132 -19.07 -18.03 8.22
N ASN A 133 -19.01 -19.22 7.63
CA ASN A 133 -17.76 -19.88 7.29
C ASN A 133 -16.94 -19.08 6.27
N LEU A 134 -17.60 -18.43 5.31
CA LEU A 134 -16.94 -17.55 4.34
C LEU A 134 -16.31 -16.35 5.03
N VAL A 135 -17.07 -15.64 5.87
CA VAL A 135 -16.58 -14.47 6.61
C VAL A 135 -15.41 -14.86 7.52
N ARG A 136 -15.57 -15.93 8.30
CA ARG A 136 -14.49 -16.46 9.16
C ARG A 136 -13.22 -16.73 8.35
N THR A 137 -13.34 -17.37 7.19
CA THR A 137 -12.20 -17.67 6.31
C THR A 137 -11.57 -16.40 5.79
N MET A 138 -12.34 -15.37 5.44
CA MET A 138 -11.79 -14.09 4.97
C MET A 138 -10.95 -13.39 6.03
N PHE A 139 -11.32 -13.49 7.30
CA PHE A 139 -10.60 -12.84 8.41
C PHE A 139 -9.41 -13.65 8.94
N THR A 140 -9.33 -14.96 8.65
CA THR A 140 -8.25 -15.83 9.16
C THR A 140 -7.29 -16.33 8.09
N ASN A 141 -7.69 -16.37 6.83
CA ASN A 141 -6.84 -16.91 5.76
C ASN A 141 -5.70 -15.94 5.42
N PRO A 142 -4.43 -16.33 5.65
CA PRO A 142 -3.27 -15.45 5.42
C PRO A 142 -3.14 -14.97 3.96
N LEU A 143 -3.49 -15.82 2.99
CA LEU A 143 -3.43 -15.46 1.57
C LEU A 143 -4.47 -14.40 1.23
N TRP A 144 -5.69 -14.55 1.76
CA TRP A 144 -6.77 -13.58 1.55
C TRP A 144 -6.44 -12.23 2.18
N LEU A 145 -5.94 -12.23 3.43
CA LEU A 145 -5.51 -11.02 4.13
C LEU A 145 -4.39 -10.30 3.39
N THR A 146 -3.41 -11.06 2.89
CA THR A 146 -2.30 -10.48 2.11
C THR A 146 -2.79 -9.92 0.78
N LEU A 147 -3.63 -10.66 0.05
CA LEU A 147 -4.14 -10.22 -1.25
C LEU A 147 -5.02 -8.97 -1.12
N SER A 148 -5.92 -8.92 -0.14
CA SER A 148 -6.76 -7.76 0.12
C SER A 148 -5.94 -6.53 0.52
N SER A 149 -4.88 -6.72 1.31
CA SER A 149 -3.95 -5.67 1.68
C SER A 149 -3.18 -5.13 0.46
N VAL A 150 -2.69 -6.00 -0.42
CA VAL A 150 -2.03 -5.59 -1.67
C VAL A 150 -2.98 -4.79 -2.55
N LEU A 151 -4.23 -5.25 -2.70
CA LEU A 151 -5.24 -4.56 -3.51
C LEU A 151 -5.57 -3.19 -2.93
N SER A 152 -5.84 -3.10 -1.63
CA SER A 152 -6.15 -1.83 -0.94
C SER A 152 -4.99 -0.84 -1.02
N ASN A 153 -3.77 -1.27 -0.77
CA ASN A 153 -2.58 -0.42 -0.89
C ASN A 153 -2.33 0.01 -2.35
N SER A 154 -2.59 -0.87 -3.34
CA SER A 154 -2.45 -0.52 -4.76
C SER A 154 -3.47 0.53 -5.18
N LEU A 155 -4.72 0.44 -4.70
CA LEU A 155 -5.74 1.45 -4.94
C LEU A 155 -5.38 2.80 -4.30
N LEU A 156 -4.88 2.77 -3.06
CA LEU A 156 -4.35 3.97 -2.41
C LEU A 156 -3.16 4.54 -3.21
N GLY A 157 -2.26 3.67 -3.70
CA GLY A 157 -1.15 4.03 -4.56
C GLY A 157 -1.59 4.67 -5.88
N LEU A 158 -2.70 4.20 -6.45
CA LEU A 158 -3.30 4.80 -7.64
C LEU A 158 -3.77 6.23 -7.35
N LEU A 159 -4.51 6.45 -6.26
CA LEU A 159 -4.97 7.79 -5.87
C LEU A 159 -3.81 8.75 -5.62
N ILE A 160 -2.83 8.33 -4.83
CA ILE A 160 -1.61 9.13 -4.56
C ILE A 160 -0.85 9.38 -5.88
N GLY A 161 -0.66 8.35 -6.69
CA GLY A 161 0.04 8.42 -7.96
C GLY A 161 -0.59 9.39 -8.94
N LEU A 162 -1.92 9.40 -9.05
CA LEU A 162 -2.66 10.34 -9.91
C LEU A 162 -2.39 11.79 -9.51
N VAL A 163 -2.37 12.10 -8.22
CA VAL A 163 -2.16 13.46 -7.73
C VAL A 163 -0.68 13.88 -7.85
N VAL A 164 0.24 13.02 -7.39
CA VAL A 164 1.65 13.38 -7.27
C VAL A 164 2.37 13.39 -8.62
N SER A 165 1.96 12.51 -9.55
CA SER A 165 2.59 12.42 -10.87
C SER A 165 2.34 13.66 -11.74
N ILE A 166 1.32 14.47 -11.44
CA ILE A 166 1.11 15.76 -12.11
C ILE A 166 2.32 16.67 -11.91
N ASN A 167 2.84 16.73 -10.68
CA ASN A 167 3.96 17.61 -10.32
C ASN A 167 5.34 17.07 -10.74
N THR A 168 5.44 15.80 -11.09
CA THR A 168 6.71 15.15 -11.49
C THR A 168 6.84 14.99 -13.00
N ARG A 169 5.77 15.22 -13.75
CA ARG A 169 5.76 15.14 -15.20
C ARG A 169 6.77 16.12 -15.82
N ARG A 170 7.64 15.62 -16.71
CA ARG A 170 8.56 16.42 -17.51
C ARG A 170 8.41 16.03 -18.97
N GLN A 171 8.25 17.02 -19.84
CA GLN A 171 8.27 16.79 -21.28
C GLN A 171 9.71 16.53 -21.72
N PRO A 172 9.95 15.66 -22.73
CA PRO A 172 11.25 15.50 -23.33
C PRO A 172 11.73 16.83 -23.93
N ASP A 173 12.96 17.21 -23.63
CA ASP A 173 13.58 18.40 -24.25
C ASP A 173 14.29 17.94 -25.54
N VAL A 174 13.65 18.19 -26.68
CA VAL A 174 14.15 17.83 -28.01
C VAL A 174 15.44 18.58 -28.38
N PHE A 175 15.77 19.68 -27.69
CA PHE A 175 16.96 20.48 -27.96
C PHE A 175 18.14 20.16 -27.04
N ALA A 176 17.99 19.24 -26.10
CA ALA A 176 19.04 18.89 -25.13
C ALA A 176 20.20 18.09 -25.75
N GLU A 177 20.00 17.44 -26.92
CA GLU A 177 21.03 16.65 -27.61
C GLU A 177 22.02 17.50 -28.42
N ASP A 178 21.61 18.67 -28.91
CA ASP A 178 22.45 19.49 -29.81
C ASP A 178 23.60 20.21 -29.10
N ASN A 179 23.59 20.35 -27.79
CA ASN A 179 24.61 21.07 -27.03
C ASN A 179 25.90 20.27 -26.70
N HIS A 180 25.98 18.98 -27.07
CA HIS A 180 27.16 18.14 -26.80
C HIS A 180 28.06 17.92 -28.02
N THR A 181 27.73 18.48 -29.19
CA THR A 181 28.50 18.32 -30.43
C THR A 181 29.40 19.51 -30.73
N GLU A 182 29.42 20.58 -29.90
CA GLU A 182 30.22 21.80 -30.10
C GLU A 182 31.31 22.05 -29.04
N GLN A 183 31.87 20.96 -28.45
CA GLN A 183 33.07 21.10 -27.60
C GLN A 183 34.17 20.13 -28.01
#